data_a20bd475a5c8a0e70e5e65045a6b2c76
#
_entry.id   a20bd475a5c8a0e70e5e65045a6b2c76
#
_cell.length_a   1.000
_cell.length_b   1.000
_cell.length_c   1.000
_cell.angle_alpha   90.00
_cell.angle_beta   90.00
_cell.angle_gamma   90.00
#
_symmetry.space_group_name_H-M   'P 1'
#
loop_
_entity.id
_entity.type
_entity.pdbx_description
1 polymer ?
#
loop_
_entity_poly.entity_id
_entity_poly.type
_entity_poly.pdbx_seq_one_letter_code
_entity_poly.pdbx_strand_id
1 'polypeptide(L)'
;ACGVTYRKGQYITGVGRSTLELMKALSKINNLPFKLYYYTTGLRANNMDRTDIDFQYFKIPFPDKIIHITELDVLYRKYILRPNLVHIPHNYDDSYKEENLLLTIHDVWGYKNITNKKEKKKWERAVYNASCIVTCSQYSKSMIEETFNLPCSKVVSIPWGISSDFNKVSPAILSECKTRLNLPSRYFLSVSCSHPRKNIETLIKAFIQFNSKKREHKLVLVWSNPPKSILNLCQKNIENSDIIFLKYISDK
;
A
#
# COMPACT_ATOMS: atom_id res chain seq x y z
N ALA A 1 4.43 -12.49 -1.51
CA ALA A 1 4.19 -11.59 -2.63
C ALA A 1 2.96 -10.77 -2.41
N CYS A 2 3.11 -9.72 -1.71
CA CYS A 2 2.03 -8.85 -1.35
C CYS A 2 1.71 -7.89 -2.41
N GLY A 3 0.55 -7.93 -2.96
CA GLY A 3 -0.11 -6.75 -3.53
C GLY A 3 0.64 -5.97 -4.62
N VAL A 4 1.90 -6.31 -4.88
CA VAL A 4 2.72 -5.81 -5.96
C VAL A 4 2.44 -6.59 -7.25
N THR A 5 1.76 -7.72 -7.15
CA THR A 5 1.30 -8.45 -8.32
C THR A 5 0.17 -7.69 -8.98
N TYR A 6 0.56 -6.84 -9.88
CA TYR A 6 -0.32 -6.08 -10.74
C TYR A 6 -1.04 -7.05 -11.68
N ARG A 7 -2.30 -7.30 -11.43
CA ARG A 7 -3.16 -7.84 -12.48
C ARG A 7 -3.68 -6.66 -13.26
N LYS A 8 -3.51 -6.68 -14.59
CA LYS A 8 -4.09 -5.68 -15.51
C LYS A 8 -5.55 -5.43 -15.09
N GLY A 9 -5.87 -4.19 -14.71
CA GLY A 9 -7.20 -3.80 -14.21
C GLY A 9 -7.44 -3.91 -12.70
N GLN A 10 -6.45 -4.28 -11.88
CA GLN A 10 -6.55 -4.21 -10.42
C GLN A 10 -5.83 -2.98 -9.87
N TYR A 11 -6.39 -2.44 -8.79
CA TYR A 11 -5.79 -1.29 -8.09
C TYR A 11 -4.58 -1.72 -7.27
N ILE A 12 -3.49 -0.96 -7.35
CA ILE A 12 -2.36 -1.12 -6.43
C ILE A 12 -2.80 -0.58 -5.06
N THR A 13 -2.62 -1.40 -4.03
CA THR A 13 -2.81 -0.95 -2.65
C THR A 13 -1.72 0.04 -2.25
N GLY A 14 -1.91 0.81 -1.18
CA GLY A 14 -0.85 1.70 -0.66
C GLY A 14 0.44 0.94 -0.32
N VAL A 15 0.34 -0.26 0.22
CA VAL A 15 1.48 -1.17 0.49
C VAL A 15 2.15 -1.60 -0.81
N GLY A 16 1.37 -1.98 -1.82
CA GLY A 16 1.89 -2.35 -3.13
C GLY A 16 2.61 -1.18 -3.81
N ARG A 17 2.03 0.03 -3.75
CA ARG A 17 2.65 1.23 -4.30
C ARG A 17 3.97 1.56 -3.60
N SER A 18 4.01 1.55 -2.27
CA SER A 18 5.25 1.82 -1.54
C SER A 18 6.35 0.83 -1.87
N THR A 19 6.01 -0.45 -2.03
CA THR A 19 6.96 -1.47 -2.48
C THR A 19 7.47 -1.19 -3.89
N LEU A 20 6.57 -0.86 -4.82
CA LEU A 20 6.94 -0.54 -6.21
C LEU A 20 7.84 0.70 -6.29
N GLU A 21 7.51 1.76 -5.58
CA GLU A 21 8.31 2.98 -5.55
C GLU A 21 9.68 2.77 -4.89
N LEU A 22 9.76 1.94 -3.84
CA LEU A 22 11.03 1.52 -3.26
C LEU A 22 11.90 0.77 -4.29
N MET A 23 11.31 -0.17 -5.04
CA MET A 23 12.01 -0.89 -6.11
C MET A 23 12.53 0.06 -7.18
N LYS A 24 11.71 1.01 -7.65
CA LYS A 24 12.09 2.02 -8.63
C LYS A 24 13.21 2.93 -8.10
N ALA A 25 13.13 3.34 -6.85
CA ALA A 25 14.16 4.17 -6.24
C ALA A 25 15.50 3.44 -6.15
N LEU A 26 15.48 2.18 -5.69
CA LEU A 26 16.69 1.36 -5.58
C LEU A 26 17.31 1.07 -6.95
N SER A 27 16.50 0.83 -8.00
CA SER A 27 17.03 0.58 -9.36
C SER A 27 17.73 1.77 -10.00
N LYS A 28 17.45 2.99 -9.51
CA LYS A 28 18.10 4.24 -9.99
C LYS A 28 19.43 4.55 -9.29
N ILE A 29 19.77 3.84 -8.24
CA ILE A 29 21.03 4.06 -7.51
C ILE A 29 22.15 3.34 -8.25
N ASN A 30 23.03 4.13 -8.87
CA ASN A 30 24.28 3.62 -9.42
C ASN A 30 25.21 3.25 -8.26
N ASN A 31 25.91 2.15 -8.31
CA ASN A 31 26.90 1.74 -7.30
C ASN A 31 26.30 1.33 -5.93
N LEU A 32 25.22 0.57 -5.93
CA LEU A 32 24.81 -0.12 -4.71
C LEU A 32 25.95 -1.04 -4.23
N PRO A 33 26.29 -1.04 -2.93
CA PRO A 33 27.36 -1.88 -2.38
C PRO A 33 27.00 -3.36 -2.32
N PHE A 34 25.87 -3.74 -2.89
CA PHE A 34 25.33 -5.10 -2.94
C PHE A 34 24.58 -5.34 -4.25
N LYS A 35 24.43 -6.61 -4.62
CA LYS A 35 23.58 -7.02 -5.75
C LYS A 35 22.15 -7.14 -5.26
N LEU A 36 21.23 -6.49 -5.96
CA LEU A 36 19.80 -6.50 -5.64
C LEU A 36 19.06 -7.41 -6.60
N TYR A 37 18.29 -8.32 -6.05
CA TYR A 37 17.43 -9.22 -6.81
C TYR A 37 15.98 -9.08 -6.33
N TYR A 38 15.06 -8.98 -7.28
CA TYR A 38 13.63 -9.02 -6.99
C TYR A 38 13.12 -10.44 -7.18
N TYR A 39 12.31 -10.86 -6.24
CA TYR A 39 11.82 -12.21 -6.19
C TYR A 39 10.30 -12.20 -6.16
N THR A 40 9.70 -12.96 -7.08
CA THR A 40 8.24 -13.13 -7.14
C THR A 40 7.89 -14.61 -7.16
N THR A 41 6.79 -14.97 -6.52
CA THR A 41 6.24 -16.32 -6.51
C THR A 41 4.96 -16.37 -7.36
N GLY A 42 4.71 -17.51 -8.02
CA GLY A 42 3.48 -17.81 -8.71
C GLY A 42 3.57 -17.89 -10.23
N LEU A 43 2.76 -18.76 -10.83
CA LEU A 43 2.66 -18.92 -12.30
C LEU A 43 2.17 -17.65 -13.02
N ARG A 44 1.42 -16.80 -12.33
CA ARG A 44 0.83 -15.55 -12.86
C ARG A 44 1.72 -14.33 -12.70
N ALA A 45 2.92 -14.46 -12.19
CA ALA A 45 3.89 -13.37 -12.08
C ALA A 45 4.32 -12.78 -13.45
N ASN A 46 3.86 -13.36 -14.55
CA ASN A 46 4.12 -12.86 -15.91
C ASN A 46 3.41 -11.54 -16.26
N ASN A 47 2.42 -11.13 -15.48
CA ASN A 47 1.60 -9.96 -15.78
C ASN A 47 1.99 -8.70 -14.99
N MET A 48 3.19 -8.66 -14.43
CA MET A 48 3.76 -7.38 -14.04
C MET A 48 4.00 -6.58 -15.32
N ASP A 49 3.38 -5.43 -15.42
CA ASP A 49 3.67 -4.49 -16.50
C ASP A 49 5.10 -4.02 -16.30
N ARG A 50 6.02 -4.54 -17.13
CA ARG A 50 7.47 -4.39 -16.98
C ARG A 50 8.00 -3.10 -17.57
N THR A 51 7.13 -2.26 -18.09
CA THR A 51 7.52 -1.16 -18.97
C THR A 51 8.32 -0.08 -18.24
N ASP A 52 8.30 -0.04 -16.90
CA ASP A 52 8.87 1.08 -16.16
C ASP A 52 10.02 0.72 -15.21
N ILE A 53 10.43 -0.55 -15.13
CA ILE A 53 11.49 -0.95 -14.17
C ILE A 53 12.47 -1.94 -14.82
N ASP A 54 13.69 -1.49 -15.02
CA ASP A 54 14.80 -2.36 -15.40
C ASP A 54 15.41 -2.99 -14.14
N PHE A 55 15.06 -4.27 -13.88
CA PHE A 55 15.63 -5.02 -12.76
C PHE A 55 15.72 -6.51 -13.06
N GLN A 56 16.76 -7.14 -12.49
CA GLN A 56 16.87 -8.58 -12.50
C GLN A 56 15.90 -9.19 -11.49
N TYR A 57 15.02 -10.07 -11.92
CA TYR A 57 14.13 -10.79 -11.03
C TYR A 57 14.17 -12.30 -11.28
N PHE A 58 13.98 -13.04 -10.21
CA PHE A 58 13.84 -14.49 -10.27
C PHE A 58 12.38 -14.89 -10.19
N LYS A 59 11.97 -15.72 -11.10
CA LYS A 59 10.66 -16.35 -11.10
C LYS A 59 10.80 -17.81 -10.75
N ILE A 60 10.10 -18.23 -9.70
CA ILE A 60 9.92 -19.66 -9.45
C ILE A 60 8.72 -20.15 -10.26
N PRO A 61 8.91 -21.15 -11.13
CA PRO A 61 7.89 -21.60 -12.07
C PRO A 61 6.83 -22.52 -11.42
N PHE A 62 6.53 -22.37 -10.14
CA PHE A 62 5.55 -23.19 -9.46
C PHE A 62 4.20 -22.48 -9.28
N PRO A 63 3.07 -23.22 -9.39
CA PRO A 63 1.73 -22.67 -9.13
C PRO A 63 1.60 -22.17 -7.68
N ASP A 64 0.87 -21.07 -7.48
CA ASP A 64 0.60 -20.51 -6.15
C ASP A 64 0.04 -21.53 -5.14
N LYS A 65 -0.70 -22.53 -5.62
CA LYS A 65 -1.24 -23.62 -4.79
C LYS A 65 -0.19 -24.65 -4.36
N ILE A 66 0.92 -24.77 -5.09
CA ILE A 66 2.04 -25.66 -4.75
C ILE A 66 3.06 -24.93 -3.86
N ILE A 67 3.08 -23.62 -3.89
CA ILE A 67 3.95 -22.77 -3.05
C ILE A 67 3.51 -22.77 -1.58
N HIS A 68 2.30 -23.22 -1.26
CA HIS A 68 1.98 -23.62 0.11
C HIS A 68 2.78 -24.83 0.58
N ILE A 69 3.54 -25.48 -0.28
CA ILE A 69 4.68 -26.29 0.09
C ILE A 69 5.84 -25.32 0.36
N THR A 70 5.73 -24.64 1.48
CA THR A 70 6.68 -23.66 2.03
C THR A 70 8.14 -24.16 2.02
N GLU A 71 8.34 -25.44 1.92
CA GLU A 71 9.65 -26.08 1.94
C GLU A 71 10.44 -25.90 0.63
N LEU A 72 9.80 -25.99 -0.54
CA LEU A 72 10.51 -25.84 -1.82
C LEU A 72 11.01 -24.43 -2.07
N ASP A 73 10.23 -23.42 -1.70
CA ASP A 73 10.63 -22.02 -1.79
C ASP A 73 11.79 -21.72 -0.83
N VAL A 74 11.71 -22.21 0.39
CA VAL A 74 12.79 -22.11 1.39
C VAL A 74 14.06 -22.81 0.89
N LEU A 75 13.94 -24.01 0.34
CA LEU A 75 15.07 -24.77 -0.21
C LEU A 75 15.71 -24.05 -1.39
N TYR A 76 14.90 -23.52 -2.32
CA TYR A 76 15.42 -22.76 -3.46
C TYR A 76 16.19 -21.52 -3.02
N ARG A 77 15.65 -20.74 -2.08
CA ARG A 77 16.34 -19.57 -1.53
C ARG A 77 17.62 -19.97 -0.80
N LYS A 78 17.54 -20.99 0.05
CA LYS A 78 18.66 -21.44 0.88
C LYS A 78 19.82 -22.01 0.05
N TYR A 79 19.53 -22.80 -0.98
CA TYR A 79 20.55 -23.56 -1.71
C TYR A 79 20.93 -22.95 -3.05
N ILE A 80 20.01 -22.24 -3.71
CA ILE A 80 20.24 -21.68 -5.05
C ILE A 80 20.50 -20.17 -4.99
N LEU A 81 19.59 -19.38 -4.43
CA LEU A 81 19.75 -17.93 -4.38
C LEU A 81 20.75 -17.48 -3.31
N ARG A 82 20.82 -18.12 -2.19
CA ARG A 82 21.72 -17.84 -1.05
C ARG A 82 21.84 -16.34 -0.73
N PRO A 83 20.71 -15.64 -0.48
CA PRO A 83 20.76 -14.23 -0.22
C PRO A 83 21.44 -13.94 1.13
N ASN A 84 22.27 -12.91 1.19
CA ASN A 84 22.83 -12.43 2.46
C ASN A 84 21.78 -11.70 3.31
N LEU A 85 20.76 -11.12 2.68
CA LEU A 85 19.64 -10.43 3.31
C LEU A 85 18.38 -10.67 2.52
N VAL A 86 17.28 -10.97 3.20
CA VAL A 86 15.94 -11.01 2.60
C VAL A 86 15.12 -9.84 3.11
N HIS A 87 14.59 -9.02 2.23
CA HIS A 87 13.68 -7.93 2.58
C HIS A 87 12.24 -8.29 2.20
N ILE A 88 11.35 -8.30 3.17
CA ILE A 88 9.91 -8.41 2.98
C ILE A 88 9.32 -7.00 3.11
N PRO A 89 8.95 -6.34 2.01
CA PRO A 89 8.48 -4.95 2.02
C PRO A 89 6.99 -4.81 2.36
N HIS A 90 6.45 -5.73 3.13
CA HIS A 90 5.05 -5.74 3.55
C HIS A 90 4.89 -6.36 4.94
N ASN A 91 3.71 -6.17 5.52
CA ASN A 91 3.47 -6.33 6.95
C ASN A 91 3.95 -7.66 7.56
N TYR A 92 3.75 -8.79 6.90
CA TYR A 92 4.31 -10.06 7.39
C TYR A 92 4.29 -11.16 6.33
N ASP A 93 5.23 -12.06 6.46
CA ASP A 93 5.24 -13.37 5.81
C ASP A 93 6.03 -14.33 6.70
N ASP A 94 5.38 -15.33 7.25
CA ASP A 94 5.99 -16.29 8.17
C ASP A 94 6.70 -17.45 7.49
N SER A 95 6.69 -17.47 6.15
CA SER A 95 7.42 -18.47 5.36
C SER A 95 8.93 -18.23 5.32
N TYR A 96 9.36 -17.02 5.70
CA TYR A 96 10.77 -16.63 5.71
C TYR A 96 11.39 -16.89 7.09
N LYS A 97 12.41 -17.73 7.11
CA LYS A 97 13.15 -18.12 8.33
C LYS A 97 14.65 -17.88 8.19
N GLU A 98 15.02 -16.97 7.31
CA GLU A 98 16.42 -16.59 7.09
C GLU A 98 16.97 -15.83 8.31
N GLU A 99 18.25 -16.04 8.60
CA GLU A 99 18.91 -15.38 9.74
C GLU A 99 18.96 -13.85 9.60
N ASN A 100 19.02 -13.34 8.35
CA ASN A 100 19.07 -11.92 8.05
C ASN A 100 17.78 -11.50 7.35
N LEU A 101 16.70 -11.35 8.11
CA LEU A 101 15.40 -10.95 7.62
C LEU A 101 15.14 -9.47 7.95
N LEU A 102 14.98 -8.63 6.93
CA LEU A 102 14.46 -7.27 7.04
C LEU A 102 12.96 -7.28 6.76
N LEU A 103 12.16 -6.80 7.71
CA LEU A 103 10.70 -6.75 7.58
C LEU A 103 10.22 -5.29 7.56
N THR A 104 9.40 -4.92 6.59
CA THR A 104 8.69 -3.63 6.64
C THR A 104 7.30 -3.83 7.23
N ILE A 105 7.01 -3.12 8.31
CA ILE A 105 5.68 -3.05 8.92
C ILE A 105 5.15 -1.61 8.78
N HIS A 106 4.08 -1.46 8.02
CA HIS A 106 3.47 -0.15 7.75
C HIS A 106 2.68 0.38 8.95
N ASP A 107 1.90 -0.50 9.55
CA ASP A 107 1.14 -0.25 10.79
C ASP A 107 0.75 -1.57 11.47
N VAL A 108 0.32 -1.49 12.72
CA VAL A 108 -0.15 -2.65 13.51
C VAL A 108 -1.66 -2.79 13.52
N TRP A 109 -2.39 -1.98 12.76
CA TRP A 109 -3.85 -2.01 12.76
C TRP A 109 -4.37 -3.37 12.33
N GLY A 110 -3.78 -3.95 11.29
CA GLY A 110 -4.11 -5.29 10.82
C GLY A 110 -3.98 -6.32 11.94
N TYR A 111 -2.83 -6.34 12.61
CA TYR A 111 -2.58 -7.26 13.73
C TYR A 111 -3.57 -7.09 14.89
N LYS A 112 -3.84 -5.86 15.31
CA LYS A 112 -4.77 -5.56 16.41
C LYS A 112 -6.22 -6.01 16.14
N ASN A 113 -6.60 -6.13 14.87
CA ASN A 113 -7.95 -6.53 14.46
C ASN A 113 -8.05 -7.99 13.97
N ILE A 114 -6.96 -8.78 14.07
CA ILE A 114 -7.01 -10.21 13.75
C ILE A 114 -7.75 -10.97 14.85
N THR A 115 -8.82 -11.65 14.48
CA THR A 115 -9.57 -12.57 15.36
C THR A 115 -9.04 -14.01 15.29
N ASN A 116 -8.42 -14.39 14.19
CA ASN A 116 -7.89 -15.73 13.97
C ASN A 116 -6.54 -15.92 14.67
N LYS A 117 -6.51 -16.76 15.70
CA LYS A 117 -5.30 -17.05 16.49
C LYS A 117 -4.13 -17.59 15.65
N LYS A 118 -4.39 -18.39 14.61
CA LYS A 118 -3.32 -18.92 13.73
C LYS A 118 -2.67 -17.79 12.92
N GLU A 119 -3.46 -16.88 12.40
CA GLU A 119 -2.96 -15.72 11.66
C GLU A 119 -2.18 -14.76 12.57
N LYS A 120 -2.69 -14.53 13.78
CA LYS A 120 -1.98 -13.73 14.78
C LYS A 120 -0.59 -14.29 15.10
N LYS A 121 -0.48 -15.62 15.31
CA LYS A 121 0.80 -16.30 15.51
C LYS A 121 1.75 -16.21 14.31
N LYS A 122 1.23 -16.12 13.08
CA LYS A 122 2.07 -15.89 11.89
C LYS A 122 2.72 -14.51 11.93
N TRP A 123 1.95 -13.49 12.26
CA TRP A 123 2.49 -12.15 12.47
C TRP A 123 3.59 -12.13 13.53
N GLU A 124 3.31 -12.71 14.69
CA GLU A 124 4.26 -12.78 15.79
C GLU A 124 5.56 -13.46 15.36
N ARG A 125 5.46 -14.62 14.69
CA ARG A 125 6.65 -15.33 14.16
C ARG A 125 7.47 -14.47 13.21
N ALA A 126 6.83 -13.81 12.25
CA ALA A 126 7.52 -12.94 11.29
C ALA A 126 8.25 -11.79 12.01
N VAL A 127 7.58 -11.15 12.97
CA VAL A 127 8.13 -10.04 13.76
C VAL A 127 9.32 -10.49 14.62
N TYR A 128 9.20 -11.61 15.31
CA TYR A 128 10.28 -12.09 16.18
C TYR A 128 11.46 -12.66 15.40
N ASN A 129 11.23 -13.26 14.23
CA ASN A 129 12.28 -13.78 13.36
C ASN A 129 13.03 -12.66 12.60
N ALA A 130 12.42 -11.50 12.40
CA ALA A 130 13.08 -10.39 11.73
C ALA A 130 14.31 -9.94 12.52
N SER A 131 15.46 -9.76 11.83
CA SER A 131 16.67 -9.15 12.40
C SER A 131 16.50 -7.66 12.59
N CYS A 132 15.76 -7.02 11.68
CA CYS A 132 15.44 -5.60 11.74
C CYS A 132 14.03 -5.36 11.16
N ILE A 133 13.31 -4.41 11.74
CA ILE A 133 12.00 -3.98 11.26
C ILE A 133 12.09 -2.52 10.83
N VAL A 134 11.62 -2.23 9.62
CA VAL A 134 11.51 -0.86 9.11
C VAL A 134 10.04 -0.44 9.10
N THR A 135 9.79 0.80 9.47
CA THR A 135 8.46 1.42 9.41
C THR A 135 8.53 2.86 8.92
N CYS A 136 7.39 3.45 8.57
CA CYS A 136 7.31 4.74 7.88
C CYS A 136 7.23 5.96 8.82
N SER A 137 7.04 5.79 10.12
CA SER A 137 6.91 6.91 11.05
C SER A 137 7.35 6.55 12.48
N GLN A 138 7.69 7.56 13.27
CA GLN A 138 8.00 7.38 14.69
C GLN A 138 6.80 6.84 15.47
N TYR A 139 5.59 7.28 15.14
CA TYR A 139 4.37 6.75 15.73
C TYR A 139 4.22 5.25 15.47
N SER A 140 4.38 4.80 14.21
CA SER A 140 4.33 3.38 13.89
C SER A 140 5.44 2.59 14.57
N LYS A 141 6.65 3.18 14.71
CA LYS A 141 7.75 2.58 15.48
C LYS A 141 7.33 2.30 16.91
N SER A 142 6.89 3.31 17.64
CA SER A 142 6.45 3.16 19.04
C SER A 142 5.32 2.14 19.18
N MET A 143 4.35 2.16 18.26
CA MET A 143 3.24 1.21 18.26
C MET A 143 3.69 -0.24 18.01
N ILE A 144 4.70 -0.46 17.15
CA ILE A 144 5.27 -1.80 16.89
C ILE A 144 6.03 -2.29 18.13
N GLU A 145 6.88 -1.44 18.70
CA GLU A 145 7.66 -1.74 19.90
C GLU A 145 6.75 -2.13 21.07
N GLU A 146 5.72 -1.33 21.33
CA GLU A 146 4.73 -1.59 22.37
C GLU A 146 3.92 -2.86 22.11
N THR A 147 3.40 -3.03 20.88
CA THR A 147 2.50 -4.14 20.53
C THR A 147 3.19 -5.49 20.64
N PHE A 148 4.47 -5.56 20.28
CA PHE A 148 5.23 -6.81 20.26
C PHE A 148 6.30 -6.89 21.35
N ASN A 149 6.36 -5.93 22.26
CA ASN A 149 7.37 -5.84 23.32
C ASN A 149 8.80 -5.99 22.79
N LEU A 150 9.16 -5.18 21.79
CA LEU A 150 10.46 -5.23 21.13
C LEU A 150 11.42 -4.18 21.67
N PRO A 151 12.74 -4.46 21.66
CA PRO A 151 13.73 -3.46 21.99
C PRO A 151 13.78 -2.37 20.89
N CYS A 152 14.04 -1.13 21.28
CA CYS A 152 14.06 0.02 20.35
C CYS A 152 15.14 -0.08 19.25
N SER A 153 16.17 -0.91 19.47
CA SER A 153 17.20 -1.19 18.48
C SER A 153 16.72 -2.06 17.31
N LYS A 154 15.62 -2.80 17.48
CA LYS A 154 15.07 -3.71 16.46
C LYS A 154 14.20 -3.02 15.45
N VAL A 155 13.64 -1.85 15.77
CA VAL A 155 12.70 -1.11 14.92
C VAL A 155 13.30 0.21 14.48
N VAL A 156 13.37 0.44 13.17
CA VAL A 156 13.91 1.67 12.58
C VAL A 156 12.78 2.40 11.85
N SER A 157 12.60 3.67 12.15
CA SER A 157 11.67 4.54 11.43
C SER A 157 12.40 5.23 10.29
N ILE A 158 11.95 4.97 9.07
CA ILE A 158 12.44 5.62 7.84
C ILE A 158 11.23 6.27 7.17
N PRO A 159 11.07 7.60 7.25
CA PRO A 159 9.99 8.29 6.54
C PRO A 159 10.07 8.02 5.04
N TRP A 160 8.92 7.74 4.42
CA TRP A 160 8.91 7.48 3.00
C TRP A 160 8.97 8.77 2.19
N GLY A 161 9.70 8.71 1.10
CA GLY A 161 9.73 9.77 0.11
C GLY A 161 8.45 9.83 -0.72
N ILE A 162 8.37 10.85 -1.54
CA ILE A 162 7.29 11.08 -2.50
C ILE A 162 7.89 10.90 -3.89
N SER A 163 7.17 10.23 -4.80
CA SER A 163 7.59 10.14 -6.20
C SER A 163 7.69 11.52 -6.84
N SER A 164 8.66 11.68 -7.73
CA SER A 164 8.81 12.88 -8.56
C SER A 164 7.57 13.21 -9.41
N ASP A 165 6.67 12.26 -9.58
CA ASP A 165 5.40 12.47 -10.30
C ASP A 165 4.44 13.39 -9.53
N PHE A 166 4.63 13.55 -8.22
CA PHE A 166 3.82 14.45 -7.37
C PHE A 166 4.44 15.86 -7.32
N ASN A 167 4.43 16.54 -8.46
CA ASN A 167 4.90 17.91 -8.59
C ASN A 167 3.75 18.88 -8.87
N LYS A 168 4.01 20.19 -8.69
CA LYS A 168 3.11 21.21 -9.17
C LYS A 168 3.05 21.13 -10.69
N VAL A 169 1.86 20.90 -11.22
CA VAL A 169 1.61 20.90 -12.67
C VAL A 169 1.40 22.33 -13.19
N SER A 170 1.64 22.53 -14.49
CA SER A 170 1.38 23.81 -15.12
C SER A 170 -0.11 24.17 -15.08
N PRO A 171 -0.46 25.48 -15.10
CA PRO A 171 -1.87 25.90 -15.14
C PRO A 171 -2.67 25.31 -16.30
N ALA A 172 -2.02 25.08 -17.44
CA ALA A 172 -2.65 24.49 -18.62
C ALA A 172 -3.06 23.03 -18.35
N ILE A 173 -2.15 22.19 -17.83
CA ILE A 173 -2.43 20.79 -17.45
C ILE A 173 -3.50 20.73 -16.37
N LEU A 174 -3.44 21.62 -15.38
CA LEU A 174 -4.46 21.71 -14.33
C LEU A 174 -5.84 22.02 -14.91
N SER A 175 -5.93 22.98 -15.84
CA SER A 175 -7.18 23.36 -16.51
C SER A 175 -7.75 22.20 -17.32
N GLU A 176 -6.91 21.53 -18.11
CA GLU A 176 -7.30 20.34 -18.87
C GLU A 176 -7.83 19.23 -17.97
N CYS A 177 -7.12 18.92 -16.88
CA CYS A 177 -7.54 17.91 -15.90
C CYS A 177 -8.89 18.27 -15.25
N LYS A 178 -9.09 19.54 -14.86
CA LYS A 178 -10.36 20.00 -14.30
C LYS A 178 -11.51 19.85 -15.28
N THR A 179 -11.29 20.21 -16.55
CA THR A 179 -12.29 20.05 -17.60
C THR A 179 -12.62 18.59 -17.86
N ARG A 180 -11.58 17.74 -18.03
CA ARG A 180 -11.74 16.31 -18.29
C ARG A 180 -12.51 15.58 -17.18
N LEU A 181 -12.26 15.94 -15.93
CA LEU A 181 -12.90 15.33 -14.77
C LEU A 181 -14.15 16.09 -14.31
N ASN A 182 -14.55 17.15 -15.02
CA ASN A 182 -15.67 18.01 -14.66
C ASN A 182 -15.61 18.48 -13.19
N LEU A 183 -14.41 18.95 -12.76
CA LEU A 183 -14.18 19.36 -11.38
C LEU A 183 -14.70 20.78 -11.15
N PRO A 184 -15.33 21.05 -10.00
CA PRO A 184 -15.78 22.39 -9.64
C PRO A 184 -14.60 23.34 -9.36
N SER A 185 -14.86 24.62 -9.33
CA SER A 185 -13.85 25.64 -9.03
C SER A 185 -13.29 25.52 -7.61
N ARG A 186 -14.18 25.25 -6.63
CA ARG A 186 -13.82 25.08 -5.21
C ARG A 186 -14.31 23.74 -4.69
N TYR A 187 -13.41 22.93 -4.18
CA TYR A 187 -13.77 21.62 -3.66
C TYR A 187 -12.77 21.11 -2.62
N PHE A 188 -13.27 20.22 -1.77
CA PHE A 188 -12.46 19.32 -0.95
C PHE A 188 -12.33 17.99 -1.68
N LEU A 189 -11.13 17.41 -1.68
CA LEU A 189 -10.85 16.13 -2.33
C LEU A 189 -10.53 15.06 -1.29
N SER A 190 -11.14 13.90 -1.40
CA SER A 190 -10.75 12.72 -0.63
C SER A 190 -10.66 11.49 -1.51
N VAL A 191 -9.56 10.74 -1.37
CA VAL A 191 -9.42 9.39 -1.94
C VAL A 191 -9.90 8.39 -0.91
N SER A 192 -11.01 7.71 -1.19
CA SER A 192 -11.82 7.02 -0.21
C SER A 192 -12.01 5.54 -0.51
N CYS A 193 -12.38 4.78 0.50
CA CYS A 193 -12.81 3.39 0.38
C CYS A 193 -13.73 3.01 1.55
N SER A 194 -14.40 1.85 1.44
CA SER A 194 -15.35 1.36 2.45
C SER A 194 -14.72 0.96 3.79
N HIS A 195 -13.41 1.09 3.94
CA HIS A 195 -12.74 0.67 5.16
C HIS A 195 -13.08 1.59 6.33
N PRO A 196 -13.59 1.08 7.49
CA PRO A 196 -14.03 1.90 8.63
C PRO A 196 -12.97 2.90 9.12
N ARG A 197 -11.69 2.56 9.05
CA ARG A 197 -10.56 3.43 9.39
C ARG A 197 -10.54 4.75 8.62
N LYS A 198 -11.13 4.81 7.43
CA LYS A 198 -11.19 6.02 6.62
C LYS A 198 -12.24 7.02 7.09
N ASN A 199 -13.18 6.56 7.91
CA ASN A 199 -14.20 7.39 8.58
C ASN A 199 -14.92 8.38 7.65
N ILE A 200 -15.28 7.93 6.46
CA ILE A 200 -15.86 8.77 5.40
C ILE A 200 -17.24 9.31 5.79
N GLU A 201 -17.97 8.57 6.59
CA GLU A 201 -19.27 9.02 7.09
C GLU A 201 -19.15 10.32 7.89
N THR A 202 -18.16 10.40 8.78
CA THR A 202 -17.89 11.63 9.54
C THR A 202 -17.45 12.77 8.63
N LEU A 203 -16.60 12.50 7.62
CA LEU A 203 -16.21 13.50 6.63
C LEU A 203 -17.43 14.08 5.91
N ILE A 204 -18.35 13.21 5.45
CA ILE A 204 -19.58 13.65 4.77
C ILE A 204 -20.44 14.50 5.70
N LYS A 205 -20.69 14.06 6.93
CA LYS A 205 -21.48 14.83 7.93
C LYS A 205 -20.85 16.19 8.23
N ALA A 206 -19.53 16.24 8.40
CA ALA A 206 -18.81 17.49 8.63
C ALA A 206 -18.89 18.43 7.43
N PHE A 207 -18.77 17.90 6.20
CA PHE A 207 -18.92 18.67 4.98
C PHE A 207 -20.35 19.24 4.85
N ILE A 208 -21.38 18.46 5.13
CA ILE A 208 -22.78 18.90 5.13
C ILE A 208 -22.95 20.09 6.08
N GLN A 209 -22.46 19.97 7.30
CA GLN A 209 -22.54 21.02 8.30
C GLN A 209 -21.76 22.29 7.87
N PHE A 210 -20.56 22.12 7.33
CA PHE A 210 -19.74 23.22 6.82
C PHE A 210 -20.42 23.96 5.67
N ASN A 211 -20.94 23.22 4.69
CA ASN A 211 -21.46 23.78 3.44
C ASN A 211 -22.91 24.29 3.55
N SER A 212 -23.61 24.03 4.66
CA SER A 212 -25.02 24.37 4.86
C SER A 212 -25.33 25.88 4.74
N LYS A 213 -24.36 26.74 5.09
CA LYS A 213 -24.54 28.18 5.12
C LYS A 213 -24.24 28.89 3.80
N LYS A 214 -23.19 28.48 3.08
CA LYS A 214 -22.69 29.20 1.91
C LYS A 214 -22.78 28.44 0.59
N ARG A 215 -22.78 27.11 0.62
CA ARG A 215 -22.82 26.24 -0.56
C ARG A 215 -21.78 26.54 -1.65
N GLU A 216 -20.63 27.10 -1.26
CA GLU A 216 -19.60 27.55 -2.20
C GLU A 216 -18.65 26.42 -2.62
N HIS A 217 -18.67 25.31 -1.90
CA HIS A 217 -17.74 24.22 -2.11
C HIS A 217 -18.45 22.93 -2.48
N LYS A 218 -17.74 22.05 -3.17
CA LYS A 218 -18.17 20.67 -3.41
C LYS A 218 -17.26 19.71 -2.66
N LEU A 219 -17.75 18.52 -2.36
CA LEU A 219 -16.93 17.42 -1.87
C LEU A 219 -16.73 16.40 -3.00
N VAL A 220 -15.50 16.24 -3.42
CA VAL A 220 -15.12 15.27 -4.45
C VAL A 220 -14.54 14.03 -3.79
N LEU A 221 -15.21 12.91 -3.95
CA LEU A 221 -14.79 11.61 -3.41
C LEU A 221 -14.34 10.71 -4.56
N VAL A 222 -13.05 10.39 -4.60
CA VAL A 222 -12.53 9.36 -5.52
C VAL A 222 -12.84 8.01 -4.90
N TRP A 223 -13.94 7.39 -5.34
CA TRP A 223 -14.44 6.15 -4.76
C TRP A 223 -15.27 5.36 -5.77
N SER A 224 -14.77 4.24 -6.24
CA SER A 224 -15.40 3.47 -7.33
C SER A 224 -16.73 2.84 -6.94
N ASN A 225 -16.85 2.31 -5.73
CA ASN A 225 -18.02 1.55 -5.28
C ASN A 225 -18.43 1.95 -3.85
N PRO A 226 -19.02 3.14 -3.65
CA PRO A 226 -19.51 3.54 -2.34
C PRO A 226 -20.69 2.62 -1.91
N PRO A 227 -20.78 2.22 -0.64
CA PRO A 227 -21.89 1.40 -0.15
C PRO A 227 -23.19 2.20 -0.16
N LYS A 228 -24.32 1.48 -0.26
CA LYS A 228 -25.66 2.07 -0.29
C LYS A 228 -25.95 3.00 0.90
N SER A 229 -25.41 2.67 2.08
CA SER A 229 -25.55 3.52 3.28
C SER A 229 -24.97 4.92 3.08
N ILE A 230 -23.82 5.03 2.43
CA ILE A 230 -23.17 6.31 2.10
C ILE A 230 -23.98 7.07 1.05
N LEU A 231 -24.44 6.39 0.00
CA LEU A 231 -25.27 7.02 -1.02
C LEU A 231 -26.57 7.57 -0.41
N ASN A 232 -27.24 6.80 0.46
CA ASN A 232 -28.43 7.23 1.16
C ASN A 232 -28.17 8.42 2.11
N LEU A 233 -27.00 8.44 2.78
CA LEU A 233 -26.61 9.57 3.62
C LEU A 233 -26.48 10.84 2.80
N CYS A 234 -25.88 10.76 1.61
CA CYS A 234 -25.75 11.90 0.70
C CYS A 234 -27.10 12.37 0.19
N GLN A 235 -27.96 11.47 -0.26
CA GLN A 235 -29.28 11.81 -0.83
C GLN A 235 -30.24 12.47 0.18
N LYS A 236 -30.20 12.07 1.44
CA LYS A 236 -31.12 12.59 2.47
C LYS A 236 -30.79 14.00 2.95
N ASN A 237 -29.55 14.44 2.83
CA ASN A 237 -29.06 15.62 3.54
C ASN A 237 -28.53 16.72 2.63
N ILE A 238 -28.47 16.48 1.33
CA ILE A 238 -27.82 17.44 0.40
C ILE A 238 -28.57 17.45 -0.94
N GLU A 239 -28.60 18.60 -1.58
CA GLU A 239 -28.91 18.64 -3.01
C GLU A 239 -27.90 17.80 -3.76
N ASN A 240 -28.37 16.94 -4.66
CA ASN A 240 -27.58 15.91 -5.35
C ASN A 240 -26.29 16.38 -6.04
N SER A 241 -26.03 17.69 -6.08
CA SER A 241 -24.89 18.28 -6.77
C SER A 241 -23.70 18.65 -5.87
N ASP A 242 -23.79 18.57 -4.53
CA ASP A 242 -22.73 19.05 -3.64
C ASP A 242 -21.66 18.01 -3.32
N ILE A 243 -21.98 16.72 -3.50
CA ILE A 243 -21.02 15.62 -3.40
C ILE A 243 -20.87 14.95 -4.75
N ILE A 244 -19.66 14.90 -5.25
CA ILE A 244 -19.30 14.31 -6.53
C ILE A 244 -18.50 13.03 -6.27
N PHE A 245 -18.98 11.90 -6.81
CA PHE A 245 -18.25 10.65 -6.79
C PHE A 245 -17.51 10.47 -8.11
N LEU A 246 -16.18 10.46 -8.06
CA LEU A 246 -15.35 10.05 -9.17
C LEU A 246 -15.02 8.56 -9.02
N LYS A 247 -15.25 7.82 -10.08
CA LYS A 247 -14.84 6.41 -10.16
C LYS A 247 -13.31 6.34 -10.23
N TYR A 248 -12.79 5.31 -10.81
CA TYR A 248 -11.36 5.15 -11.01
C TYR A 248 -10.76 6.31 -11.83
N ILE A 249 -9.68 6.88 -11.29
CA ILE A 249 -8.84 7.85 -12.00
C ILE A 249 -7.47 7.18 -12.19
N SER A 250 -6.99 7.14 -13.43
CA SER A 250 -5.66 6.62 -13.73
C SER A 250 -4.58 7.55 -13.19
N ASP A 251 -3.40 7.00 -12.93
CA ASP A 251 -2.20 7.79 -12.55
C ASP A 251 -1.62 8.59 -13.75
N LYS A 252 -2.22 8.46 -14.95
CA LYS A 252 -1.82 9.14 -16.19
C LYS A 252 -2.87 10.15 -16.61
#